data_75aa2d7a3da8a5650be0bd086ac1cffe
#
_entry.id   75aa2d7a3da8a5650be0bd086ac1cffe
#
_cell.length_a   1.000
_cell.length_b   1.000
_cell.length_c   1.000
_cell.angle_alpha   90.00
_cell.angle_beta   90.00
_cell.angle_gamma   90.00
#
_symmetry.space_group_name_H-M   'P 1'
#
loop_
_entity.id
_entity.type
_entity.pdbx_description
1 polymer ?
#
loop_
_entity_poly.entity_id
_entity_poly.type
_entity_poly.pdbx_seq_one_letter_code
_entity_poly.pdbx_strand_id
1 'polypeptide(L)'
;MADGGDRTAWEAVPGTGQGPPPRSLDAIDRDILRILQTDGRASIRSVAERVHVSRANAYARINRLIDDGVIRGFSARVNHERAGHGASAYITLKIVQNSWRTVREQLQALPGAAHIALVSGDFDVLLLVHTPDNRTLRELVLTRLQAIPEVLSTRTLLVFEETDLDPDPAR
;
A
#
# COMPACT_ATOMS: atom_id res chain seq x y z
N MET A 1 30.87 25.71 -16.35
CA MET A 1 30.41 26.04 -14.99
C MET A 1 29.06 25.38 -14.86
N ALA A 2 29.03 24.19 -14.27
CA ALA A 2 27.83 23.39 -14.14
C ALA A 2 27.20 23.72 -12.78
N ASP A 3 25.99 24.23 -12.82
CA ASP A 3 25.20 24.50 -11.65
C ASP A 3 24.55 23.19 -11.19
N GLY A 4 24.93 22.75 -9.99
CA GLY A 4 24.41 21.56 -9.35
C GLY A 4 23.04 21.83 -8.75
N GLY A 5 21.99 21.50 -9.49
CA GLY A 5 20.62 21.52 -8.99
C GLY A 5 20.47 20.61 -7.78
N ASP A 6 20.10 21.22 -6.70
CA ASP A 6 19.80 20.73 -5.37
C ASP A 6 18.82 19.54 -5.41
N ARG A 7 19.31 18.34 -5.01
CA ARG A 7 18.53 17.09 -4.98
C ARG A 7 17.87 16.81 -3.63
N THR A 8 17.65 17.80 -2.82
CA THR A 8 17.19 17.62 -1.42
C THR A 8 15.74 18.02 -1.14
N ALA A 9 14.92 18.25 -2.17
CA ALA A 9 13.53 18.70 -1.97
C ALA A 9 12.53 17.63 -1.50
N TRP A 10 12.95 16.36 -1.29
CA TRP A 10 12.04 15.29 -0.83
C TRP A 10 12.16 14.96 0.67
N GLU A 11 13.05 15.62 1.41
CA GLU A 11 13.32 15.33 2.84
C GLU A 11 12.19 15.68 3.81
N ALA A 12 11.07 16.18 3.33
CA ALA A 12 9.91 16.45 4.17
C ALA A 12 8.60 16.05 3.51
N VAL A 13 8.35 14.74 3.36
CA VAL A 13 6.97 14.25 3.22
C VAL A 13 6.39 14.04 4.62
N PRO A 14 5.63 14.99 5.17
CA PRO A 14 4.93 14.79 6.44
C PRO A 14 3.74 13.89 6.14
N GLY A 15 3.83 12.64 6.55
CA GLY A 15 2.74 11.71 6.33
C GLY A 15 3.08 10.26 6.68
N THR A 16 4.34 9.94 6.90
CA THR A 16 4.72 8.78 7.70
C THR A 16 4.63 9.23 9.14
N GLY A 17 3.65 8.70 9.88
CA GLY A 17 3.40 9.06 11.26
C GLY A 17 4.70 9.16 12.04
N GLN A 18 4.98 10.33 12.61
CA GLN A 18 6.05 10.54 13.58
C GLN A 18 5.59 9.93 14.91
N GLY A 19 5.60 8.60 14.94
CA GLY A 19 5.73 7.87 16.19
C GLY A 19 7.21 7.86 16.59
N PRO A 20 7.55 7.55 17.85
CA PRO A 20 8.93 7.32 18.25
C PRO A 20 9.57 6.32 17.27
N PRO A 21 10.90 6.41 17.02
CA PRO A 21 11.56 5.55 16.06
C PRO A 21 11.21 4.09 16.37
N PRO A 22 10.82 3.29 15.36
CA PRO A 22 10.39 1.92 15.60
C PRO A 22 11.51 1.17 16.33
N ARG A 23 11.17 0.55 17.45
CA ARG A 23 12.11 -0.31 18.17
C ARG A 23 12.58 -1.38 17.21
N SER A 24 13.85 -1.76 17.30
CA SER A 24 14.37 -2.83 16.46
C SER A 24 13.59 -4.12 16.69
N LEU A 25 13.08 -4.72 15.63
CA LEU A 25 12.40 -6.01 15.67
C LEU A 25 13.42 -7.11 16.00
N ASP A 26 13.13 -7.93 17.01
CA ASP A 26 13.93 -9.12 17.29
C ASP A 26 13.53 -10.31 16.37
N ALA A 27 14.20 -11.44 16.51
CA ALA A 27 13.92 -12.62 15.70
C ALA A 27 12.49 -13.14 15.89
N ILE A 28 12.00 -13.14 17.12
CA ILE A 28 10.64 -13.59 17.46
C ILE A 28 9.59 -12.66 16.82
N ASP A 29 9.81 -11.35 16.86
CA ASP A 29 8.90 -10.38 16.21
C ASP A 29 8.82 -10.62 14.71
N ARG A 30 9.96 -10.88 14.05
CA ARG A 30 10.00 -11.19 12.61
C ARG A 30 9.26 -12.51 12.28
N ASP A 31 9.42 -13.53 13.12
CA ASP A 31 8.72 -14.80 12.94
C ASP A 31 7.21 -14.64 13.15
N ILE A 32 6.76 -13.85 14.14
CA ILE A 32 5.35 -13.49 14.32
C ILE A 32 4.80 -12.80 13.07
N LEU A 33 5.53 -11.80 12.52
CA LEU A 33 5.11 -11.10 11.32
C LEU A 33 4.99 -12.05 10.13
N ARG A 34 5.96 -12.96 9.92
CA ARG A 34 5.93 -13.96 8.85
C ARG A 34 4.71 -14.87 8.96
N ILE A 35 4.39 -15.35 10.18
CA ILE A 35 3.20 -16.17 10.44
C ILE A 35 1.94 -15.40 10.07
N LEU A 36 1.80 -14.16 10.55
CA LEU A 36 0.59 -13.37 10.36
C LEU A 36 0.43 -12.85 8.93
N GLN A 37 1.52 -12.66 8.19
CA GLN A 37 1.48 -12.34 6.77
C GLN A 37 0.98 -13.51 5.91
N THR A 38 1.32 -14.75 6.31
CA THR A 38 0.88 -15.97 5.63
C THR A 38 -0.53 -16.38 6.07
N ASP A 39 -0.82 -16.29 7.36
CA ASP A 39 -2.12 -16.62 7.96
C ASP A 39 -2.58 -15.53 8.93
N GLY A 40 -3.25 -14.52 8.41
CA GLY A 40 -3.80 -13.42 9.23
C GLY A 40 -4.91 -13.85 10.20
N ARG A 41 -5.38 -15.12 10.15
CA ARG A 41 -6.37 -15.69 11.05
C ARG A 41 -5.76 -16.62 12.11
N ALA A 42 -4.43 -16.76 12.13
CA ALA A 42 -3.74 -17.57 13.13
C ALA A 42 -4.15 -17.14 14.55
N SER A 43 -4.52 -18.08 15.39
CA SER A 43 -4.84 -17.78 16.78
C SER A 43 -3.57 -17.41 17.57
N ILE A 44 -3.71 -16.61 18.62
CA ILE A 44 -2.59 -16.28 19.53
C ILE A 44 -1.90 -17.55 20.05
N ARG A 45 -2.68 -18.61 20.33
CA ARG A 45 -2.15 -19.91 20.75
C ARG A 45 -1.24 -20.52 19.66
N SER A 46 -1.74 -20.57 18.43
CA SER A 46 -0.97 -21.11 17.29
C SER A 46 0.31 -20.32 17.04
N VAL A 47 0.23 -18.98 17.10
CA VAL A 47 1.42 -18.13 16.97
C VAL A 47 2.43 -18.43 18.09
N ALA A 48 1.98 -18.45 19.35
CA ALA A 48 2.83 -18.71 20.50
C ALA A 48 3.57 -20.06 20.43
N GLU A 49 2.84 -21.11 20.01
CA GLU A 49 3.40 -22.45 19.80
C GLU A 49 4.48 -22.46 18.70
N ARG A 50 4.22 -21.78 17.57
CA ARG A 50 5.15 -21.72 16.42
C ARG A 50 6.42 -20.92 16.69
N VAL A 51 6.34 -19.86 17.51
CA VAL A 51 7.52 -19.06 17.87
C VAL A 51 8.10 -19.43 19.24
N HIS A 52 7.62 -20.52 19.86
CA HIS A 52 8.12 -21.08 21.13
C HIS A 52 8.13 -20.09 22.30
N VAL A 53 7.03 -19.34 22.47
CA VAL A 53 6.85 -18.44 23.62
C VAL A 53 5.53 -18.71 24.33
N SER A 54 5.32 -18.12 25.52
CA SER A 54 4.02 -18.19 26.19
C SER A 54 2.95 -17.40 25.42
N ARG A 55 1.68 -17.77 25.58
CA ARG A 55 0.54 -17.06 24.97
C ARG A 55 0.52 -15.58 25.39
N ALA A 56 0.81 -15.29 26.67
CA ALA A 56 0.88 -13.91 27.15
C ALA A 56 1.99 -13.11 26.46
N ASN A 57 3.15 -13.72 26.24
CA ASN A 57 4.26 -13.07 25.53
C ASN A 57 3.89 -12.82 24.04
N ALA A 58 3.33 -13.83 23.34
CA ALA A 58 2.89 -13.64 21.96
C ALA A 58 1.85 -12.53 21.84
N TYR A 59 0.85 -12.50 22.73
CA TYR A 59 -0.18 -11.46 22.78
C TYR A 59 0.43 -10.06 22.97
N ALA A 60 1.31 -9.91 23.95
CA ALA A 60 1.97 -8.63 24.25
C ALA A 60 2.82 -8.14 23.06
N ARG A 61 3.52 -9.05 22.36
CA ARG A 61 4.32 -8.72 21.18
C ARG A 61 3.46 -8.28 20.00
N ILE A 62 2.37 -8.99 19.72
CA ILE A 62 1.45 -8.64 18.62
C ILE A 62 0.82 -7.27 18.89
N ASN A 63 0.34 -7.01 20.10
CA ASN A 63 -0.22 -5.69 20.44
C ASN A 63 0.83 -4.59 20.27
N ARG A 64 2.05 -4.80 20.75
CA ARG A 64 3.14 -3.85 20.55
C ARG A 64 3.40 -3.59 19.07
N LEU A 65 3.43 -4.62 18.22
CA LEU A 65 3.61 -4.46 16.77
C LEU A 65 2.46 -3.65 16.11
N ILE A 66 1.25 -3.76 16.66
CA ILE A 66 0.10 -2.95 16.24
C ILE A 66 0.26 -1.50 16.74
N ASP A 67 0.57 -1.31 18.01
CA ASP A 67 0.73 0.02 18.63
C ASP A 67 1.89 0.82 18.00
N ASP A 68 2.98 0.14 17.66
CA ASP A 68 4.14 0.72 16.95
C ASP A 68 3.86 0.93 15.44
N GLY A 69 2.67 0.57 14.94
CA GLY A 69 2.28 0.73 13.53
C GLY A 69 3.00 -0.22 12.55
N VAL A 70 3.73 -1.23 13.06
CA VAL A 70 4.37 -2.27 12.23
C VAL A 70 3.28 -3.14 11.59
N ILE A 71 2.30 -3.58 12.38
CA ILE A 71 1.07 -4.20 11.86
C ILE A 71 0.02 -3.10 11.70
N ARG A 72 -0.33 -2.79 10.47
CA ARG A 72 -1.32 -1.75 10.14
C ARG A 72 -2.75 -2.25 10.13
N GLY A 73 -2.96 -3.56 10.22
CA GLY A 73 -4.27 -4.19 10.18
C GLY A 73 -4.22 -5.59 9.60
N PHE A 74 -5.39 -6.24 9.57
CA PHE A 74 -5.61 -7.55 8.98
C PHE A 74 -6.67 -7.42 7.89
N SER A 75 -6.44 -8.01 6.74
CA SER A 75 -7.36 -7.98 5.61
C SER A 75 -7.41 -9.34 4.91
N ALA A 76 -8.51 -9.61 4.21
CA ALA A 76 -8.61 -10.77 3.35
C ALA A 76 -7.87 -10.51 2.02
N ARG A 77 -7.20 -11.53 1.50
CA ARG A 77 -6.74 -11.55 0.10
C ARG A 77 -7.96 -11.89 -0.77
N VAL A 78 -8.30 -11.03 -1.69
CA VAL A 78 -9.52 -11.13 -2.50
C VAL A 78 -9.14 -11.36 -3.96
N ASN A 79 -9.75 -12.37 -4.59
CA ASN A 79 -9.73 -12.47 -6.04
C ASN A 79 -10.72 -11.44 -6.61
N HIS A 80 -10.20 -10.36 -7.15
CA HIS A 80 -11.00 -9.22 -7.58
C HIS A 80 -11.95 -9.57 -8.73
N GLU A 81 -11.55 -10.40 -9.68
CA GLU A 81 -12.40 -10.87 -10.77
C GLU A 81 -13.62 -11.64 -10.24
N ARG A 82 -13.40 -12.59 -9.33
CA ARG A 82 -14.49 -13.36 -8.69
C ARG A 82 -15.36 -12.53 -7.76
N ALA A 83 -14.84 -11.42 -7.27
CA ALA A 83 -15.58 -10.45 -6.46
C ALA A 83 -16.38 -9.44 -7.31
N GLY A 84 -16.40 -9.62 -8.65
CA GLY A 84 -17.17 -8.78 -9.55
C GLY A 84 -16.41 -7.57 -10.11
N HIS A 85 -15.09 -7.51 -9.92
CA HIS A 85 -14.23 -6.47 -10.49
C HIS A 85 -13.55 -7.03 -11.76
N GLY A 86 -14.23 -6.87 -12.91
CA GLY A 86 -13.77 -7.41 -14.19
C GLY A 86 -12.68 -6.59 -14.86
N ALA A 87 -12.27 -5.45 -14.30
CA ALA A 87 -11.17 -4.65 -14.81
C ALA A 87 -10.30 -4.10 -13.69
N SER A 88 -9.00 -4.33 -13.77
CA SER A 88 -7.99 -3.76 -12.89
C SER A 88 -6.96 -2.99 -13.72
N ALA A 89 -6.46 -1.89 -13.18
CA ALA A 89 -5.45 -1.09 -13.85
C ALA A 89 -4.50 -0.42 -12.86
N TYR A 90 -3.22 -0.36 -13.24
CA TYR A 90 -2.30 0.60 -12.69
C TYR A 90 -2.37 1.89 -13.50
N ILE A 91 -2.52 3.01 -12.82
CA ILE A 91 -2.57 4.32 -13.45
C ILE A 91 -1.40 5.15 -12.91
N THR A 92 -0.55 5.59 -13.81
CA THR A 92 0.53 6.51 -13.44
C THR A 92 0.06 7.94 -13.67
N LEU A 93 0.38 8.83 -12.73
CA LEU A 93 0.02 10.24 -12.82
C LEU A 93 1.26 11.11 -12.70
N LYS A 94 1.33 12.14 -13.53
CA LYS A 94 2.20 13.29 -13.35
C LYS A 94 1.40 14.38 -12.66
N ILE A 95 1.92 14.98 -11.61
CA ILE A 95 1.18 15.98 -10.83
C ILE A 95 1.98 17.29 -10.72
N VAL A 96 1.27 18.37 -10.39
CA VAL A 96 1.90 19.65 -10.07
C VAL A 96 2.80 19.48 -8.83
N GLN A 97 3.98 20.08 -8.88
CA GLN A 97 4.92 20.03 -7.77
C GLN A 97 4.27 20.55 -6.47
N ASN A 98 4.55 19.86 -5.35
CA ASN A 98 4.01 20.16 -4.02
C ASN A 98 2.48 19.94 -3.84
N SER A 99 1.77 19.36 -4.81
CA SER A 99 0.33 19.09 -4.73
C SER A 99 -0.03 17.70 -4.17
N TRP A 100 0.98 16.90 -3.77
CA TRP A 100 0.76 15.51 -3.35
C TRP A 100 -0.35 15.33 -2.30
N ARG A 101 -0.41 16.20 -1.31
CA ARG A 101 -1.42 16.09 -0.25
C ARG A 101 -2.84 16.19 -0.79
N THR A 102 -3.10 17.24 -1.57
CA THR A 102 -4.40 17.49 -2.22
C THR A 102 -4.77 16.36 -3.16
N VAL A 103 -3.82 15.93 -4.02
CA VAL A 103 -4.05 14.83 -4.96
C VAL A 103 -4.35 13.54 -4.21
N ARG A 104 -3.58 13.19 -3.17
CA ARG A 104 -3.82 11.98 -2.37
C ARG A 104 -5.22 11.93 -1.78
N GLU A 105 -5.72 13.04 -1.21
CA GLU A 105 -7.07 13.12 -0.64
C GLU A 105 -8.14 12.86 -1.71
N GLN A 106 -7.98 13.42 -2.90
CA GLN A 106 -8.89 13.19 -4.01
C GLN A 106 -8.83 11.75 -4.53
N LEU A 107 -7.62 11.17 -4.65
CA LEU A 107 -7.44 9.78 -5.07
C LEU A 107 -8.01 8.78 -4.05
N GLN A 108 -7.90 9.06 -2.75
CA GLN A 108 -8.49 8.21 -1.70
C GLN A 108 -10.02 8.18 -1.75
N ALA A 109 -10.66 9.23 -2.27
CA ALA A 109 -12.10 9.30 -2.44
C ALA A 109 -12.61 8.62 -3.73
N LEU A 110 -11.72 8.12 -4.59
CA LEU A 110 -12.12 7.47 -5.84
C LEU A 110 -12.71 6.07 -5.58
N PRO A 111 -13.85 5.74 -6.19
CA PRO A 111 -14.39 4.40 -6.11
C PRO A 111 -13.43 3.40 -6.77
N GLY A 112 -13.19 2.29 -6.11
CA GLY A 112 -12.30 1.23 -6.59
C GLY A 112 -10.81 1.50 -6.43
N ALA A 113 -10.39 2.64 -5.86
CA ALA A 113 -9.00 2.87 -5.51
C ALA A 113 -8.54 1.87 -4.43
N ALA A 114 -7.53 1.06 -4.75
CA ALA A 114 -7.03 -0.01 -3.89
C ALA A 114 -5.66 0.30 -3.30
N HIS A 115 -4.81 0.99 -4.05
CA HIS A 115 -3.46 1.35 -3.60
C HIS A 115 -3.00 2.65 -4.25
N ILE A 116 -2.30 3.48 -3.46
CA ILE A 116 -1.72 4.74 -3.91
C ILE A 116 -0.29 4.81 -3.40
N ALA A 117 0.65 5.08 -4.29
CA ALA A 117 2.04 5.31 -3.95
C ALA A 117 2.55 6.61 -4.58
N LEU A 118 3.26 7.43 -3.80
CA LEU A 118 4.11 8.50 -4.32
C LEU A 118 5.45 7.87 -4.70
N VAL A 119 5.90 8.11 -5.90
CA VAL A 119 7.12 7.51 -6.45
C VAL A 119 8.03 8.58 -7.05
N SER A 120 9.28 8.22 -7.29
CA SER A 120 10.24 9.05 -8.02
C SER A 120 10.50 8.45 -9.39
N GLY A 121 10.70 9.28 -10.42
CA GLY A 121 10.99 8.85 -11.79
C GLY A 121 10.18 9.63 -12.82
N ASP A 122 9.78 8.96 -13.90
CA ASP A 122 9.08 9.58 -15.03
C ASP A 122 7.65 10.04 -14.68
N PHE A 123 7.09 9.51 -13.61
CA PHE A 123 5.78 9.89 -13.07
C PHE A 123 5.88 10.02 -11.54
N ASP A 124 4.88 10.65 -10.92
CA ASP A 124 4.93 11.02 -9.52
C ASP A 124 4.04 10.12 -8.64
N VAL A 125 2.95 9.57 -9.21
CA VAL A 125 1.99 8.75 -8.47
C VAL A 125 1.69 7.46 -9.23
N LEU A 126 1.63 6.36 -8.50
CA LEU A 126 1.11 5.08 -8.95
C LEU A 126 -0.19 4.79 -8.20
N LEU A 127 -1.27 4.60 -8.93
CA LEU A 127 -2.61 4.28 -8.42
C LEU A 127 -3.03 2.91 -8.95
N LEU A 128 -3.45 2.00 -8.07
CA LEU A 128 -4.14 0.76 -8.45
C LEU A 128 -5.63 0.94 -8.24
N VAL A 129 -6.41 0.59 -9.26
CA VAL A 129 -7.87 0.61 -9.23
C VAL A 129 -8.45 -0.73 -9.65
N HIS A 130 -9.56 -1.11 -9.02
CA HIS A 130 -10.39 -2.24 -9.42
C HIS A 130 -11.79 -1.72 -9.74
N THR A 131 -12.32 -2.05 -10.91
CA THR A 131 -13.63 -1.60 -11.39
C THR A 131 -14.44 -2.77 -11.91
N PRO A 132 -15.77 -2.67 -11.95
CA PRO A 132 -16.61 -3.76 -12.47
C PRO A 132 -16.27 -4.12 -13.92
N ASP A 133 -15.93 -3.13 -14.74
CA ASP A 133 -15.65 -3.30 -16.17
C ASP A 133 -14.75 -2.19 -16.73
N ASN A 134 -14.30 -2.38 -17.96
CA ASN A 134 -13.47 -1.40 -18.69
C ASN A 134 -14.20 -0.08 -18.99
N ARG A 135 -15.52 -0.07 -19.08
CA ARG A 135 -16.32 1.15 -19.30
C ARG A 135 -16.23 2.04 -18.06
N THR A 136 -16.44 1.46 -16.90
CA THR A 136 -16.33 2.15 -15.61
C THR A 136 -14.90 2.65 -15.38
N LEU A 137 -13.89 1.85 -15.72
CA LEU A 137 -12.48 2.26 -15.67
C LEU A 137 -12.22 3.49 -16.56
N ARG A 138 -12.68 3.45 -17.79
CA ARG A 138 -12.54 4.57 -18.74
C ARG A 138 -13.22 5.84 -18.21
N GLU A 139 -14.43 5.72 -17.68
CA GLU A 139 -15.16 6.84 -17.10
C GLU A 139 -14.40 7.45 -15.90
N LEU A 140 -13.89 6.61 -15.00
CA LEU A 140 -13.07 7.04 -13.87
C LEU A 140 -11.86 7.86 -14.34
N VAL A 141 -11.13 7.38 -15.34
CA VAL A 141 -9.95 8.09 -15.86
C VAL A 141 -10.33 9.42 -16.49
N LEU A 142 -11.32 9.43 -17.39
CA LEU A 142 -11.65 10.60 -18.19
C LEU A 142 -12.42 11.66 -17.42
N THR A 143 -13.27 11.28 -16.46
CA THR A 143 -14.15 12.21 -15.74
C THR A 143 -13.71 12.52 -14.34
N ARG A 144 -12.98 11.63 -13.67
CA ARG A 144 -12.54 11.81 -12.28
C ARG A 144 -11.06 12.21 -12.20
N LEU A 145 -10.17 11.41 -12.78
CA LEU A 145 -8.73 11.69 -12.67
C LEU A 145 -8.31 12.91 -13.47
N GLN A 146 -8.78 13.05 -14.71
CA GLN A 146 -8.44 14.21 -15.53
C GLN A 146 -9.15 15.50 -15.12
N ALA A 147 -10.17 15.43 -14.25
CA ALA A 147 -10.81 16.58 -13.66
C ALA A 147 -10.05 17.16 -12.44
N ILE A 148 -9.07 16.45 -11.91
CA ILE A 148 -8.21 16.93 -10.82
C ILE A 148 -7.26 17.98 -11.40
N PRO A 149 -7.33 19.26 -10.99
CA PRO A 149 -6.54 20.33 -11.61
C PRO A 149 -5.02 20.12 -11.49
N GLU A 150 -4.60 19.43 -10.42
CA GLU A 150 -3.19 19.15 -10.14
C GLU A 150 -2.64 17.95 -10.92
N VAL A 151 -3.48 17.21 -11.64
CA VAL A 151 -3.06 16.08 -12.50
C VAL A 151 -2.71 16.61 -13.89
N LEU A 152 -1.44 16.54 -14.23
CA LEU A 152 -0.92 17.03 -15.51
C LEU A 152 -1.08 16.00 -16.64
N SER A 153 -0.91 14.73 -16.33
CA SER A 153 -1.10 13.63 -17.29
C SER A 153 -1.35 12.31 -16.59
N THR A 154 -2.00 11.39 -17.31
CA THR A 154 -2.28 10.04 -16.84
C THR A 154 -1.90 9.01 -17.89
N ARG A 155 -1.42 7.85 -17.46
CA ARG A 155 -1.24 6.67 -18.33
C ARG A 155 -1.87 5.48 -17.63
N THR A 156 -2.76 4.78 -18.33
CA THR A 156 -3.45 3.60 -17.81
C THR A 156 -2.78 2.34 -18.35
N LEU A 157 -2.43 1.43 -17.45
CA LEU A 157 -1.85 0.12 -17.71
C LEU A 157 -2.87 -0.92 -17.24
N LEU A 158 -3.55 -1.58 -18.19
CA LEU A 158 -4.49 -2.64 -17.87
C LEU A 158 -3.76 -3.86 -17.29
N VAL A 159 -4.29 -4.41 -16.21
CA VAL A 159 -3.81 -5.66 -15.64
C VAL A 159 -4.50 -6.80 -16.36
N PHE A 160 -3.72 -7.65 -17.04
CA PHE A 160 -4.24 -8.86 -17.68
C PHE A 160 -4.20 -10.07 -16.74
N GLU A 161 -3.19 -10.13 -15.90
CA GLU A 161 -3.00 -11.17 -14.91
C GLU A 161 -2.22 -10.61 -13.72
N GLU A 162 -2.60 -10.99 -12.50
CA GLU A 162 -1.93 -10.59 -11.28
C GLU A 162 -1.71 -11.82 -10.40
N THR A 163 -0.52 -11.95 -9.86
CA THR A 163 -0.15 -13.03 -8.95
C THR A 163 0.41 -12.45 -7.66
N ASP A 164 -0.25 -12.74 -6.56
CA ASP A 164 0.29 -12.44 -5.25
C ASP A 164 1.39 -13.44 -4.88
N LEU A 165 2.55 -12.93 -4.54
CA LEU A 165 3.64 -13.78 -4.04
C LEU A 165 3.45 -14.06 -2.55
N ASP A 166 3.78 -15.29 -2.14
CA ASP A 166 3.82 -15.63 -0.72
C ASP A 166 4.97 -14.85 -0.05
N PRO A 167 4.75 -14.17 1.09
CA PRO A 167 5.81 -13.50 1.83
C PRO A 167 6.86 -14.47 2.42
N ASP A 168 6.56 -15.78 2.49
CA ASP A 168 7.49 -16.82 2.90
C ASP A 168 7.75 -17.84 1.75
N PRO A 169 8.68 -17.55 0.83
CA PRO A 169 8.97 -18.42 -0.31
C PRO A 169 9.64 -19.75 0.08
N ALA A 170 9.91 -20.01 1.36
CA ALA A 170 10.55 -21.25 1.85
C ALA A 170 9.55 -22.38 2.16
N ARG A 171 8.30 -22.28 1.69
CA ARG A 171 7.31 -23.36 1.73
C ARG A 171 7.14 -24.03 0.40
#